data_a28d02736757639c47f8a6df3af6f91b
#
_entry.id   a28d02736757639c47f8a6df3af6f91b
#
_cell.length_a   1.000
_cell.length_b   1.000
_cell.length_c   1.000
_cell.angle_alpha   90.00
_cell.angle_beta   90.00
_cell.angle_gamma   90.00
#
_symmetry.space_group_name_H-M   'P 1'
#
loop_
_entity.id
_entity.type
_entity.pdbx_description
1 polymer ?
#
loop_
_entity_poly.entity_id
_entity_poly.type
_entity_poly.pdbx_seq_one_letter_code
_entity_poly.pdbx_strand_id
1 'polypeptide(L)'
;MPDSTTVLTPERLYASPSLSGPAPRGVKFSPDGKRVTFLKGRPDDQDRLDLWQFDVQTGIQSLLINSQLLQPHDAELSEAEKALRERKRIAGAKGIVDYSWGTADTILVPLGGDLYLVSLGEGEPQVRQLTDTDAFETDAKVSPKGRYASFVREGALYAIDLENGNETRLSPAAEPDKAISYGVAEFVAQEEMHRFTGYWWSPDDHYVAYTRVDESTVDIIPRF
;
A
#
# COMPACT_ATOMS: atom_id res chain seq x y z
N MET A 1 -0.25 -47.51 -5.19
CA MET A 1 -0.35 -46.46 -6.23
C MET A 1 -1.63 -45.70 -5.96
N PRO A 2 -1.60 -44.46 -5.61
CA PRO A 2 -2.83 -43.67 -5.50
C PRO A 2 -3.20 -43.17 -6.89
N ASP A 3 -4.20 -43.79 -7.47
CA ASP A 3 -4.86 -43.31 -8.67
C ASP A 3 -5.94 -42.31 -8.23
N SER A 4 -5.57 -41.14 -7.87
CA SER A 4 -6.51 -40.03 -7.68
C SER A 4 -6.44 -39.10 -8.88
N THR A 5 -7.18 -39.47 -9.92
CA THR A 5 -7.59 -38.49 -10.93
C THR A 5 -8.43 -37.44 -10.23
N THR A 6 -7.78 -36.38 -9.77
CA THR A 6 -8.47 -35.23 -9.21
C THR A 6 -9.19 -34.51 -10.35
N VAL A 7 -10.50 -34.74 -10.45
CA VAL A 7 -11.35 -34.09 -11.45
C VAL A 7 -11.45 -32.62 -11.10
N LEU A 8 -11.05 -31.76 -12.03
CA LEU A 8 -11.21 -30.34 -11.89
C LEU A 8 -12.70 -29.97 -12.05
N THR A 9 -13.35 -29.54 -10.98
CA THR A 9 -14.74 -29.06 -11.00
C THR A 9 -14.82 -27.55 -11.08
N PRO A 10 -15.94 -26.97 -11.53
CA PRO A 10 -16.14 -25.51 -11.50
C PRO A 10 -15.95 -24.94 -10.09
N GLU A 11 -16.43 -25.61 -9.05
CA GLU A 11 -16.30 -25.19 -7.67
C GLU A 11 -14.82 -25.12 -7.27
N ARG A 12 -13.99 -26.09 -7.66
CA ARG A 12 -12.55 -26.09 -7.36
C ARG A 12 -11.81 -25.03 -8.17
N LEU A 13 -12.25 -24.74 -9.39
CA LEU A 13 -11.63 -23.74 -10.26
C LEU A 13 -11.75 -22.33 -9.64
N TYR A 14 -12.88 -22.05 -8.98
CA TYR A 14 -13.18 -20.74 -8.40
C TYR A 14 -12.99 -20.70 -6.87
N ALA A 15 -12.60 -21.79 -6.25
CA ALA A 15 -12.35 -21.83 -4.81
C ALA A 15 -10.97 -21.23 -4.43
N SER A 16 -10.89 -20.74 -3.20
CA SER A 16 -9.61 -20.47 -2.53
C SER A 16 -9.08 -21.79 -1.91
N PRO A 17 -7.77 -22.04 -1.90
CA PRO A 17 -6.72 -21.24 -2.56
C PRO A 17 -6.72 -21.44 -4.08
N SER A 18 -6.30 -20.40 -4.81
CA SER A 18 -6.19 -20.43 -6.28
C SER A 18 -5.29 -21.57 -6.76
N LEU A 19 -5.66 -22.18 -7.88
CA LEU A 19 -4.85 -23.24 -8.51
C LEU A 19 -3.49 -22.76 -9.01
N SER A 20 -3.35 -21.45 -9.27
CA SER A 20 -2.06 -20.86 -9.66
C SER A 20 -1.05 -20.77 -8.51
N GLY A 21 -1.52 -20.98 -7.27
CA GLY A 21 -0.70 -20.84 -6.08
C GLY A 21 -0.34 -19.38 -5.77
N PRO A 22 0.40 -19.14 -4.68
CA PRO A 22 0.79 -17.80 -4.27
C PRO A 22 1.88 -17.26 -5.20
N ALA A 23 1.54 -16.22 -5.99
CA ALA A 23 2.49 -15.53 -6.87
C ALA A 23 3.05 -14.29 -6.18
N PRO A 24 4.36 -13.96 -6.34
CA PRO A 24 4.93 -12.69 -5.90
C PRO A 24 4.24 -11.50 -6.59
N ARG A 25 3.93 -10.45 -5.80
CA ARG A 25 3.33 -9.19 -6.29
C ARG A 25 4.13 -8.01 -5.76
N GLY A 26 4.03 -6.86 -6.44
CA GLY A 26 4.66 -5.63 -5.97
C GLY A 26 6.18 -5.77 -5.78
N VAL A 27 6.86 -6.45 -6.70
CA VAL A 27 8.30 -6.71 -6.63
C VAL A 27 9.08 -5.40 -6.70
N LYS A 28 9.96 -5.14 -5.73
CA LYS A 28 10.80 -3.94 -5.66
C LYS A 28 12.22 -4.31 -5.21
N PHE A 29 13.19 -3.56 -5.70
CA PHE A 29 14.53 -3.59 -5.13
C PHE A 29 14.62 -2.68 -3.92
N SER A 30 15.41 -3.10 -2.92
CA SER A 30 15.85 -2.17 -1.87
C SER A 30 16.73 -1.06 -2.48
N PRO A 31 16.78 0.16 -1.89
CA PRO A 31 17.60 1.26 -2.41
C PRO A 31 19.09 0.95 -2.53
N ASP A 32 19.61 0.03 -1.70
CA ASP A 32 20.99 -0.43 -1.75
C ASP A 32 21.22 -1.62 -2.70
N GLY A 33 20.16 -2.14 -3.34
CA GLY A 33 20.21 -3.26 -4.27
C GLY A 33 20.50 -4.63 -3.64
N LYS A 34 20.57 -4.75 -2.32
CA LYS A 34 20.91 -6.01 -1.64
C LYS A 34 19.73 -6.96 -1.49
N ARG A 35 18.50 -6.45 -1.58
CA ARG A 35 17.26 -7.22 -1.40
C ARG A 35 16.32 -7.00 -2.56
N VAL A 36 15.61 -8.06 -2.92
CA VAL A 36 14.39 -7.97 -3.73
C VAL A 36 13.23 -8.27 -2.79
N THR A 37 12.31 -7.33 -2.62
CA THR A 37 11.13 -7.51 -1.78
C THR A 37 9.88 -7.69 -2.61
N PHE A 38 8.90 -8.42 -2.07
CA PHE A 38 7.64 -8.72 -2.75
C PHE A 38 6.58 -9.17 -1.75
N LEU A 39 5.33 -8.94 -2.11
CA LEU A 39 4.17 -9.43 -1.38
C LEU A 39 3.83 -10.84 -1.84
N LYS A 40 3.57 -11.74 -0.90
CA LYS A 40 3.21 -13.12 -1.19
C LYS A 40 2.34 -13.68 -0.08
N GLY A 41 1.34 -14.49 -0.46
CA GLY A 41 0.48 -15.20 0.47
C GLY A 41 1.24 -16.28 1.26
N ARG A 42 0.72 -16.60 2.42
CA ARG A 42 1.22 -17.68 3.26
C ARG A 42 0.80 -19.04 2.70
N PRO A 43 1.48 -20.13 3.08
CA PRO A 43 1.05 -21.47 2.72
C PRO A 43 -0.33 -21.85 3.28
N ASP A 44 -0.66 -21.36 4.47
CA ASP A 44 -1.91 -21.60 5.21
C ASP A 44 -3.03 -20.61 4.88
N ASP A 45 -2.71 -19.39 4.43
CA ASP A 45 -3.65 -18.37 3.96
C ASP A 45 -3.07 -17.61 2.76
N GLN A 46 -3.40 -18.07 1.54
CA GLN A 46 -2.85 -17.48 0.31
C GLN A 46 -3.42 -16.11 -0.02
N ASP A 47 -4.53 -15.72 0.57
CA ASP A 47 -5.17 -14.43 0.39
C ASP A 47 -4.59 -13.37 1.34
N ARG A 48 -3.91 -13.80 2.42
CA ARG A 48 -3.19 -12.93 3.34
C ARG A 48 -1.76 -12.73 2.88
N LEU A 49 -1.46 -11.51 2.43
CA LEU A 49 -0.15 -11.14 1.93
C LEU A 49 0.72 -10.62 3.08
N ASP A 50 1.94 -11.14 3.13
CA ASP A 50 3.04 -10.62 3.94
C ASP A 50 4.13 -10.06 3.03
N LEU A 51 5.06 -9.31 3.60
CA LEU A 51 6.22 -8.82 2.87
C LEU A 51 7.38 -9.81 3.03
N TRP A 52 7.84 -10.33 1.91
CA TRP A 52 8.95 -11.26 1.78
C TRP A 52 10.17 -10.57 1.18
N GLN A 53 11.33 -11.13 1.42
CA GLN A 53 12.58 -10.70 0.80
C GLN A 53 13.31 -11.88 0.17
N PHE A 54 14.08 -11.56 -0.85
CA PHE A 54 15.12 -12.41 -1.42
C PHE A 54 16.44 -11.66 -1.26
N ASP A 55 17.38 -12.24 -0.54
CA ASP A 55 18.72 -11.71 -0.38
C ASP A 55 19.54 -12.00 -1.64
N VAL A 56 20.03 -10.94 -2.29
CA VAL A 56 20.71 -11.05 -3.58
C VAL A 56 22.05 -11.75 -3.46
N GLN A 57 22.73 -11.60 -2.31
CA GLN A 57 24.06 -12.20 -2.09
C GLN A 57 23.97 -13.69 -1.77
N THR A 58 23.04 -14.08 -0.90
CA THR A 58 22.93 -15.47 -0.43
C THR A 58 21.96 -16.32 -1.26
N GLY A 59 21.08 -15.69 -2.03
CA GLY A 59 20.02 -16.37 -2.78
C GLY A 59 18.89 -16.92 -1.91
N ILE A 60 18.80 -16.49 -0.63
CA ILE A 60 17.83 -17.01 0.32
C ILE A 60 16.57 -16.13 0.33
N GLN A 61 15.40 -16.78 0.21
CA GLN A 61 14.11 -16.15 0.44
C GLN A 61 13.70 -16.32 1.91
N SER A 62 13.22 -15.23 2.53
CA SER A 62 12.70 -15.26 3.91
C SER A 62 11.53 -14.30 4.07
N LEU A 63 10.72 -14.50 5.12
CA LEU A 63 9.71 -13.55 5.55
C LEU A 63 10.41 -12.32 6.13
N LEU A 64 10.05 -11.12 5.66
CA LEU A 64 10.61 -9.87 6.16
C LEU A 64 9.66 -9.18 7.16
N ILE A 65 8.39 -9.04 6.80
CA ILE A 65 7.37 -8.42 7.67
C ILE A 65 6.12 -9.28 7.64
N ASN A 66 5.71 -9.74 8.82
CA ASN A 66 4.44 -10.42 9.02
C ASN A 66 3.34 -9.38 9.25
N SER A 67 2.30 -9.38 8.42
CA SER A 67 1.18 -8.43 8.52
C SER A 67 0.48 -8.44 9.89
N GLN A 68 0.41 -9.60 10.55
CA GLN A 68 -0.22 -9.73 11.86
C GLN A 68 0.62 -9.14 13.02
N LEU A 69 1.93 -8.89 12.81
CA LEU A 69 2.73 -8.14 13.78
C LEU A 69 2.44 -6.65 13.73
N LEU A 70 2.05 -6.14 12.56
CA LEU A 70 1.62 -4.73 12.40
C LEU A 70 0.20 -4.56 12.92
N GLN A 71 -0.70 -5.46 12.53
CA GLN A 71 -2.11 -5.41 12.90
C GLN A 71 -2.61 -6.85 13.19
N PRO A 72 -2.80 -7.22 14.46
CA PRO A 72 -3.18 -8.59 14.87
C PRO A 72 -4.53 -9.06 14.31
N HIS A 73 -5.46 -8.12 14.11
CA HIS A 73 -6.79 -8.39 13.60
C HIS A 73 -7.03 -7.62 12.30
N ASP A 74 -7.79 -8.21 11.38
CA ASP A 74 -8.20 -7.51 10.17
C ASP A 74 -9.15 -6.36 10.55
N ALA A 75 -8.82 -5.13 10.14
CA ALA A 75 -9.72 -4.01 10.25
C ALA A 75 -10.87 -4.12 9.25
N GLU A 76 -12.01 -3.56 9.59
CA GLU A 76 -13.08 -3.34 8.61
C GLU A 76 -12.63 -2.26 7.62
N LEU A 77 -12.64 -2.62 6.33
CA LEU A 77 -12.20 -1.71 5.29
C LEU A 77 -13.22 -0.58 5.09
N SER A 78 -12.76 0.65 5.00
CA SER A 78 -13.60 1.78 4.59
C SER A 78 -14.08 1.62 3.14
N GLU A 79 -15.18 2.29 2.77
CA GLU A 79 -15.69 2.26 1.39
C GLU A 79 -14.66 2.83 0.39
N ALA A 80 -13.88 3.83 0.79
CA ALA A 80 -12.81 4.39 -0.02
C ALA A 80 -11.69 3.36 -0.27
N GLU A 81 -11.31 2.60 0.75
CA GLU A 81 -10.32 1.54 0.61
C GLU A 81 -10.83 0.38 -0.25
N LYS A 82 -12.07 -0.04 -0.05
CA LYS A 82 -12.72 -1.07 -0.89
C LYS A 82 -12.70 -0.67 -2.36
N ALA A 83 -13.10 0.57 -2.67
CA ALA A 83 -13.11 1.09 -4.03
C ALA A 83 -11.69 1.15 -4.64
N LEU A 84 -10.67 1.57 -3.87
CA LEU A 84 -9.28 1.57 -4.32
C LEU A 84 -8.76 0.15 -4.57
N ARG A 85 -9.08 -0.80 -3.71
CA ARG A 85 -8.69 -2.22 -3.86
C ARG A 85 -9.35 -2.86 -5.08
N GLU A 86 -10.59 -2.51 -5.39
CA GLU A 86 -11.25 -2.95 -6.64
C GLU A 86 -10.51 -2.42 -7.87
N ARG A 87 -10.20 -1.12 -7.94
CA ARG A 87 -9.43 -0.53 -9.04
C ARG A 87 -8.05 -1.18 -9.21
N LYS A 88 -7.39 -1.51 -8.12
CA LYS A 88 -6.10 -2.22 -8.11
C LYS A 88 -6.22 -3.73 -8.38
N ARG A 89 -7.44 -4.28 -8.55
CA ARG A 89 -7.72 -5.71 -8.73
C ARG A 89 -7.19 -6.60 -7.60
N ILE A 90 -7.29 -6.10 -6.35
CA ILE A 90 -6.85 -6.79 -5.14
C ILE A 90 -7.94 -6.85 -4.05
N ALA A 91 -9.22 -6.79 -4.44
CA ALA A 91 -10.35 -6.72 -3.50
C ALA A 91 -10.38 -7.87 -2.47
N GLY A 92 -9.96 -9.08 -2.86
CA GLY A 92 -9.92 -10.25 -1.98
C GLY A 92 -8.65 -10.39 -1.13
N ALA A 93 -7.64 -9.53 -1.33
CA ALA A 93 -6.39 -9.65 -0.61
C ALA A 93 -6.49 -9.10 0.82
N LYS A 94 -5.87 -9.78 1.77
CA LYS A 94 -5.73 -9.38 3.18
C LYS A 94 -4.28 -9.09 3.52
N GLY A 95 -4.05 -8.52 4.70
CA GLY A 95 -2.71 -8.18 5.15
C GLY A 95 -2.09 -7.02 4.36
N ILE A 96 -0.78 -7.08 4.12
CA ILE A 96 -0.03 -6.01 3.44
C ILE A 96 -0.33 -6.07 1.94
N VAL A 97 -1.00 -5.06 1.39
CA VAL A 97 -1.37 -4.98 -0.03
C VAL A 97 -0.53 -3.98 -0.82
N ASP A 98 0.20 -3.12 -0.13
CA ASP A 98 1.15 -2.17 -0.70
C ASP A 98 2.27 -1.87 0.29
N TYR A 99 3.40 -1.38 -0.19
CA TYR A 99 4.50 -0.90 0.62
C TYR A 99 5.40 0.01 -0.22
N SER A 100 6.19 0.85 0.43
CA SER A 100 7.22 1.64 -0.24
C SER A 100 8.52 1.60 0.55
N TRP A 101 9.65 1.54 -0.17
CA TRP A 101 10.94 1.76 0.43
C TRP A 101 11.12 3.25 0.74
N GLY A 102 11.66 3.53 1.92
CA GLY A 102 12.22 4.82 2.26
C GLY A 102 13.71 4.86 1.96
N THR A 103 14.53 4.90 3.01
CA THR A 103 15.97 4.64 2.91
C THR A 103 16.24 3.13 2.82
N ALA A 104 17.50 2.73 2.69
CA ALA A 104 17.88 1.31 2.59
C ALA A 104 17.38 0.44 3.78
N ASP A 105 17.08 1.08 4.91
CA ASP A 105 16.73 0.40 6.16
C ASP A 105 15.30 0.69 6.61
N THR A 106 14.47 1.37 5.80
CA THR A 106 13.11 1.71 6.20
C THR A 106 12.08 1.35 5.14
N ILE A 107 10.94 0.81 5.57
CA ILE A 107 9.80 0.48 4.72
C ILE A 107 8.56 1.11 5.32
N LEU A 108 7.79 1.81 4.51
CA LEU A 108 6.48 2.33 4.86
C LEU A 108 5.41 1.36 4.38
N VAL A 109 4.53 0.94 5.29
CA VAL A 109 3.48 -0.05 5.04
C VAL A 109 2.13 0.57 5.40
N PRO A 110 1.25 0.83 4.41
CA PRO A 110 -0.16 1.09 4.66
C PRO A 110 -0.87 -0.21 5.04
N LEU A 111 -1.60 -0.20 6.15
CA LEU A 111 -2.35 -1.37 6.60
C LEU A 111 -3.53 -0.97 7.48
N GLY A 112 -4.74 -1.43 7.12
CA GLY A 112 -5.95 -1.20 7.91
C GLY A 112 -6.39 0.25 8.04
N GLY A 113 -6.06 1.08 7.06
CA GLY A 113 -6.33 2.52 7.07
C GLY A 113 -5.15 3.36 7.53
N ASP A 114 -4.26 2.81 8.34
CA ASP A 114 -3.14 3.50 8.96
C ASP A 114 -1.78 3.24 8.30
N LEU A 115 -0.78 3.98 8.72
CA LEU A 115 0.59 3.90 8.24
C LEU A 115 1.55 3.37 9.30
N TYR A 116 2.39 2.42 8.92
CA TYR A 116 3.43 1.84 9.75
C TYR A 116 4.79 2.04 9.10
N LEU A 117 5.72 2.60 9.86
CA LEU A 117 7.13 2.66 9.48
C LEU A 117 7.86 1.48 10.11
N VAL A 118 8.47 0.66 9.28
CA VAL A 118 9.27 -0.48 9.70
C VAL A 118 10.74 -0.18 9.46
N SER A 119 11.54 -0.18 10.52
CA SER A 119 12.99 0.00 10.46
C SER A 119 13.67 -1.37 10.51
N LEU A 120 14.51 -1.62 9.51
CA LEU A 120 15.29 -2.85 9.37
C LEU A 120 16.67 -2.61 9.96
N GLY A 121 17.01 -3.30 11.05
CA GLY A 121 18.30 -3.24 11.72
C GLY A 121 18.91 -4.61 11.87
N GLU A 122 19.92 -4.74 12.76
CA GLU A 122 20.39 -6.03 13.24
C GLU A 122 19.33 -6.61 14.19
N GLY A 123 18.69 -7.73 13.81
CA GLY A 123 17.65 -8.41 14.58
C GLY A 123 16.25 -8.23 14.02
N GLU A 124 15.25 -8.27 14.92
CA GLU A 124 13.85 -8.16 14.53
C GLU A 124 13.49 -6.73 14.05
N PRO A 125 12.70 -6.59 12.99
CA PRO A 125 12.24 -5.30 12.50
C PRO A 125 11.53 -4.48 13.60
N GLN A 126 11.88 -3.20 13.71
CA GLN A 126 11.21 -2.28 14.64
C GLN A 126 10.04 -1.60 13.95
N VAL A 127 8.86 -1.65 14.57
CA VAL A 127 7.63 -1.08 14.01
C VAL A 127 7.25 0.18 14.77
N ARG A 128 6.97 1.26 14.04
CA ARG A 128 6.37 2.49 14.56
C ARG A 128 5.09 2.79 13.79
N GLN A 129 3.95 2.79 14.45
CA GLN A 129 2.71 3.30 13.89
C GLN A 129 2.81 4.82 13.76
N LEU A 130 2.54 5.34 12.58
CA LEU A 130 2.64 6.78 12.27
C LEU A 130 1.29 7.48 12.38
N THR A 131 0.21 6.79 12.00
CA THR A 131 -1.16 7.29 12.10
C THR A 131 -2.03 6.30 12.89
N ASP A 132 -3.06 6.83 13.53
CA ASP A 132 -4.09 6.06 14.27
C ASP A 132 -5.38 6.88 14.14
N THR A 133 -6.05 6.74 12.98
CA THR A 133 -7.21 7.58 12.62
C THR A 133 -8.34 6.74 12.05
N ASP A 134 -9.58 7.25 12.11
CA ASP A 134 -10.72 6.60 11.46
C ASP A 134 -10.72 6.82 9.93
N ALA A 135 -9.83 7.68 9.44
CA ALA A 135 -9.72 7.99 8.02
C ALA A 135 -8.74 7.04 7.32
N PHE A 136 -8.91 6.89 6.01
CA PHE A 136 -8.05 6.06 5.18
C PHE A 136 -6.92 6.89 4.56
N GLU A 137 -5.66 6.57 4.94
CA GLU A 137 -4.47 7.13 4.35
C GLU A 137 -4.09 6.38 3.07
N THR A 138 -3.95 7.11 1.97
CA THR A 138 -3.64 6.53 0.65
C THR A 138 -2.41 7.19 0.01
N ASP A 139 -1.84 6.53 -1.00
CA ASP A 139 -0.65 6.99 -1.75
C ASP A 139 0.54 7.35 -0.84
N ALA A 140 0.79 6.51 0.19
CA ALA A 140 1.82 6.78 1.18
C ALA A 140 3.24 6.60 0.63
N LYS A 141 4.12 7.56 0.92
CA LYS A 141 5.52 7.57 0.46
C LYS A 141 6.45 8.12 1.53
N VAL A 142 7.67 7.60 1.56
CA VAL A 142 8.78 8.28 2.24
C VAL A 142 9.43 9.24 1.25
N SER A 143 9.80 10.43 1.71
CA SER A 143 10.51 11.42 0.90
C SER A 143 11.91 10.91 0.50
N PRO A 144 12.51 11.40 -0.60
CA PRO A 144 13.78 10.88 -1.12
C PRO A 144 14.96 10.87 -0.14
N LYS A 145 15.00 11.83 0.81
CA LYS A 145 16.03 11.86 1.86
C LYS A 145 15.62 11.11 3.12
N GLY A 146 14.41 10.56 3.17
CA GLY A 146 13.94 9.78 4.29
C GLY A 146 13.45 10.60 5.49
N ARG A 147 13.25 11.91 5.32
CA ARG A 147 12.84 12.78 6.42
C ARG A 147 11.34 12.74 6.69
N TYR A 148 10.53 12.61 5.65
CA TYR A 148 9.09 12.70 5.75
C TYR A 148 8.39 11.42 5.28
N ALA A 149 7.33 11.01 5.97
CA ALA A 149 6.30 10.14 5.43
C ALA A 149 5.12 11.01 4.99
N SER A 150 4.70 10.90 3.74
CA SER A 150 3.61 11.70 3.17
C SER A 150 2.50 10.81 2.66
N PHE A 151 1.28 11.33 2.67
CA PHE A 151 0.08 10.58 2.29
C PHE A 151 -1.07 11.52 1.96
N VAL A 152 -2.09 10.99 1.33
CA VAL A 152 -3.35 11.70 1.13
C VAL A 152 -4.40 11.12 2.09
N ARG A 153 -5.06 12.01 2.82
CA ARG A 153 -6.18 11.70 3.71
C ARG A 153 -7.33 12.66 3.41
N GLU A 154 -8.54 12.10 3.18
CA GLU A 154 -9.74 12.88 2.87
C GLU A 154 -9.53 13.93 1.75
N GLY A 155 -8.80 13.55 0.71
CA GLY A 155 -8.54 14.41 -0.44
C GLY A 155 -7.61 15.60 -0.19
N ALA A 156 -6.83 15.60 0.90
CA ALA A 156 -5.79 16.57 1.18
C ALA A 156 -4.44 15.89 1.42
N LEU A 157 -3.34 16.57 1.07
CA LEU A 157 -1.98 16.06 1.20
C LEU A 157 -1.39 16.41 2.56
N TYR A 158 -0.82 15.42 3.24
CA TYR A 158 -0.15 15.54 4.54
C TYR A 158 1.27 15.00 4.50
N ALA A 159 2.08 15.41 5.46
CA ALA A 159 3.37 14.80 5.75
C ALA A 159 3.61 14.76 7.26
N ILE A 160 4.26 13.67 7.71
CA ILE A 160 4.77 13.49 9.07
C ILE A 160 6.28 13.61 9.00
N ASP A 161 6.85 14.50 9.79
CA ASP A 161 8.30 14.55 10.02
C ASP A 161 8.70 13.34 10.86
N LEU A 162 9.51 12.45 10.29
CA LEU A 162 9.87 11.16 10.92
C LEU A 162 10.81 11.32 12.11
N GLU A 163 11.49 12.46 12.24
CA GLU A 163 12.38 12.76 13.36
C GLU A 163 11.60 13.13 14.62
N ASN A 164 10.59 13.99 14.48
CA ASN A 164 9.86 14.54 15.64
C ASN A 164 8.39 14.11 15.74
N GLY A 165 7.86 13.44 14.71
CA GLY A 165 6.48 12.94 14.67
C GLY A 165 5.42 13.99 14.35
N ASN A 166 5.81 15.22 14.01
CA ASN A 166 4.87 16.29 13.72
C ASN A 166 4.19 16.09 12.36
N GLU A 167 2.86 16.04 12.35
CA GLU A 167 2.05 16.03 11.15
C GLU A 167 1.77 17.46 10.67
N THR A 168 1.91 17.68 9.36
CA THR A 168 1.61 18.95 8.70
C THR A 168 0.81 18.71 7.43
N ARG A 169 -0.26 19.49 7.23
CA ARG A 169 -0.99 19.50 5.97
C ARG A 169 -0.24 20.38 4.96
N LEU A 170 0.12 19.79 3.82
CA LEU A 170 0.91 20.43 2.76
C LEU A 170 0.05 21.10 1.68
N SER A 171 -1.21 20.67 1.51
CA SER A 171 -2.15 21.27 0.55
C SER A 171 -3.23 22.09 1.26
N PRO A 172 -4.06 22.85 0.54
CA PRO A 172 -5.34 23.30 1.07
C PRO A 172 -6.18 22.10 1.55
N ALA A 173 -7.17 22.37 2.42
CA ALA A 173 -8.18 21.37 2.74
C ALA A 173 -8.96 21.00 1.48
N ALA A 174 -9.35 19.74 1.36
CA ALA A 174 -10.31 19.34 0.35
C ALA A 174 -11.64 20.09 0.54
N GLU A 175 -12.36 20.29 -0.55
CA GLU A 175 -13.68 20.92 -0.56
C GLU A 175 -14.69 19.92 -1.14
N PRO A 176 -15.16 18.94 -0.33
CA PRO A 176 -16.03 17.85 -0.83
C PRO A 176 -17.31 18.36 -1.47
N ASP A 177 -17.92 19.42 -0.91
CA ASP A 177 -19.14 20.05 -1.46
C ASP A 177 -18.94 20.65 -2.85
N LYS A 178 -17.68 20.93 -3.23
CA LYS A 178 -17.29 21.42 -4.54
C LYS A 178 -16.59 20.36 -5.38
N ALA A 179 -16.49 19.15 -4.90
CA ALA A 179 -15.72 18.06 -5.53
C ALA A 179 -14.27 18.46 -5.87
N ILE A 180 -13.60 19.13 -4.93
CA ILE A 180 -12.19 19.57 -5.07
C ILE A 180 -11.33 18.76 -4.10
N SER A 181 -10.25 18.18 -4.63
CA SER A 181 -9.26 17.42 -3.86
C SER A 181 -7.83 17.74 -4.30
N TYR A 182 -6.86 17.38 -3.46
CA TYR A 182 -5.45 17.66 -3.66
C TYR A 182 -4.59 16.43 -3.42
N GLY A 183 -3.58 16.24 -4.27
CA GLY A 183 -2.61 15.15 -4.12
C GLY A 183 -3.15 13.77 -4.53
N VAL A 184 -4.35 13.68 -5.08
CA VAL A 184 -4.94 12.44 -5.60
C VAL A 184 -4.71 12.31 -7.11
N ALA A 185 -4.61 11.08 -7.59
CA ALA A 185 -4.78 10.80 -9.00
C ALA A 185 -6.28 10.85 -9.34
N GLU A 186 -6.65 11.54 -10.42
CA GLU A 186 -8.03 11.59 -10.89
C GLU A 186 -8.47 10.23 -11.47
N PHE A 187 -9.79 10.06 -11.68
CA PHE A 187 -10.39 8.77 -12.05
C PHE A 187 -9.78 8.15 -13.32
N VAL A 188 -9.60 8.91 -14.40
CA VAL A 188 -9.05 8.41 -15.67
C VAL A 188 -7.61 7.96 -15.50
N ALA A 189 -6.81 8.69 -14.70
CA ALA A 189 -5.45 8.29 -14.39
C ALA A 189 -5.39 6.93 -13.67
N GLN A 190 -6.31 6.68 -12.75
CA GLN A 190 -6.36 5.42 -12.01
C GLN A 190 -6.83 4.25 -12.90
N GLU A 191 -7.91 4.43 -13.65
CA GLU A 191 -8.56 3.34 -14.40
C GLU A 191 -7.85 3.02 -15.72
N GLU A 192 -7.39 4.04 -16.45
CA GLU A 192 -6.85 3.88 -17.82
C GLU A 192 -5.33 3.93 -17.86
N MET A 193 -4.68 4.68 -16.95
CA MET A 193 -3.24 4.90 -16.97
C MET A 193 -2.50 4.15 -15.87
N HIS A 194 -3.20 3.44 -14.99
CA HIS A 194 -2.65 2.78 -13.82
C HIS A 194 -1.77 3.69 -12.93
N ARG A 195 -2.07 4.99 -12.91
CA ARG A 195 -1.40 5.98 -12.08
C ARG A 195 -2.26 6.27 -10.85
N PHE A 196 -1.79 5.82 -9.69
CA PHE A 196 -2.48 6.02 -8.40
C PHE A 196 -1.86 7.14 -7.56
N THR A 197 -0.84 7.82 -8.09
CA THR A 197 -0.13 8.91 -7.41
C THR A 197 -0.56 10.27 -7.94
N GLY A 198 -0.76 11.23 -7.04
CA GLY A 198 -1.11 12.61 -7.39
C GLY A 198 -0.12 13.64 -6.83
N TYR A 199 1.02 13.22 -6.25
CA TYR A 199 2.03 14.15 -5.75
C TYR A 199 3.44 13.59 -5.86
N TRP A 200 4.44 14.48 -5.88
CA TRP A 200 5.85 14.15 -6.11
C TRP A 200 6.75 15.05 -5.27
N TRP A 201 7.68 14.44 -4.57
CA TRP A 201 8.73 15.16 -3.84
C TRP A 201 9.86 15.59 -4.75
N SER A 202 10.47 16.75 -4.45
CA SER A 202 11.78 17.08 -4.99
C SER A 202 12.85 16.16 -4.39
N PRO A 203 13.97 15.90 -5.12
CA PRO A 203 15.03 14.99 -4.64
C PRO A 203 15.72 15.41 -3.34
N ASP A 204 15.57 16.67 -2.94
CA ASP A 204 16.15 17.28 -1.75
C ASP A 204 15.17 17.44 -0.57
N ASP A 205 13.93 16.94 -0.70
CA ASP A 205 12.83 17.05 0.25
C ASP A 205 12.34 18.49 0.55
N HIS A 206 12.72 19.47 -0.28
CA HIS A 206 12.35 20.88 -0.04
C HIS A 206 10.99 21.26 -0.64
N TYR A 207 10.56 20.56 -1.69
CA TYR A 207 9.34 20.88 -2.43
C TYR A 207 8.50 19.64 -2.69
N VAL A 208 7.19 19.85 -2.75
CA VAL A 208 6.22 18.87 -3.21
C VAL A 208 5.36 19.48 -4.31
N ALA A 209 5.33 18.85 -5.46
CA ALA A 209 4.35 19.12 -6.50
C ALA A 209 3.13 18.21 -6.28
N TYR A 210 1.91 18.73 -6.41
CA TYR A 210 0.70 17.94 -6.31
C TYR A 210 -0.38 18.40 -7.29
N THR A 211 -1.27 17.49 -7.65
CA THR A 211 -2.45 17.78 -8.47
C THR A 211 -3.52 18.47 -7.61
N ARG A 212 -4.21 19.43 -8.19
CA ARG A 212 -5.55 19.87 -7.77
C ARG A 212 -6.53 19.25 -8.74
N VAL A 213 -7.43 18.43 -8.24
CA VAL A 213 -8.49 17.81 -9.03
C VAL A 213 -9.79 18.56 -8.74
N ASP A 214 -10.51 18.94 -9.79
CA ASP A 214 -11.77 19.66 -9.72
C ASP A 214 -12.80 18.93 -10.58
N GLU A 215 -13.69 18.21 -9.93
CA GLU A 215 -14.74 17.41 -10.56
C GLU A 215 -16.13 18.10 -10.45
N SER A 216 -16.15 19.39 -10.13
CA SER A 216 -17.40 20.17 -9.93
C SER A 216 -18.31 20.22 -11.16
N THR A 217 -17.75 19.95 -12.34
CA THR A 217 -18.50 19.91 -13.61
C THR A 217 -18.83 18.49 -14.07
N VAL A 218 -18.46 17.48 -13.28
CA VAL A 218 -18.72 16.07 -13.63
C VAL A 218 -20.11 15.68 -13.10
N ASP A 219 -20.95 15.15 -13.98
CA ASP A 219 -22.28 14.68 -13.62
C ASP A 219 -22.21 13.42 -12.74
N ILE A 220 -22.94 13.42 -11.64
CA ILE A 220 -23.11 12.24 -10.78
C ILE A 220 -24.29 11.43 -11.30
N ILE A 221 -24.01 10.26 -11.89
CA ILE A 221 -25.03 9.33 -12.37
C ILE A 221 -25.17 8.20 -11.36
N PRO A 222 -26.31 8.09 -10.64
CA PRO A 222 -26.53 7.02 -9.70
C PRO A 222 -26.64 5.68 -10.42
N ARG A 223 -26.02 4.64 -9.89
CA ARG A 223 -26.23 3.24 -10.30
C ARG A 223 -27.23 2.60 -9.32
N PHE A 224 -28.25 1.96 -9.87
CA PHE A 224 -29.27 1.22 -9.13
C PHE A 224 -29.03 -0.28 -9.24
#